data_2b1ceeafc9601c01ceb44adbf86e34d5
#
_entry.id   2b1ceeafc9601c01ceb44adbf86e34d5
#
_cell.length_a   1.000
_cell.length_b   1.000
_cell.length_c   1.000
_cell.angle_alpha   90.00
_cell.angle_beta   90.00
_cell.angle_gamma   90.00
#
_symmetry.space_group_name_H-M   'P 1'
#
loop_
_entity.id
_entity.type
_entity.pdbx_description
1 polymer ?
#
loop_
_entity_poly.entity_id
_entity_poly.type
_entity_poly.pdbx_seq_one_letter_code
_entity_poly.pdbx_strand_id
1 'polypeptide(L)'
;MARIRIEPERPFAVEFDGVSLSMPRSKRRGGQGTRHRIRRLAGESSRQQVRVFADLSTSILPGESVAILGGAKSGREEFLRLAAGTLVPDSGKVHRQGRVVPILDDSRCLTPSYTTRQNIYLTAGLLGMTPDETTERLDWIVEMAQAGKWLDSFLRGAPRNMRQRLVWTVSMATGARIFAIEKSLVIGHGEFMERCWSHVEGLRGSGVTFLIAIDEPEVLERFCERALVLKGGSIIADTTVEEGLRLVRQSRRTDRTDRPEDQGDN
;
A
#
# COMPACT_ATOMS: atom_id res chain seq x y z
N MET A 1 -13.68 39.56 24.22
CA MET A 1 -13.21 39.13 22.89
C MET A 1 -12.16 38.05 23.08
N ALA A 2 -12.53 36.79 22.86
CA ALA A 2 -11.61 35.67 22.93
C ALA A 2 -10.75 35.69 21.67
N ARG A 3 -9.43 35.85 21.83
CA ARG A 3 -8.47 35.69 20.74
C ARG A 3 -8.42 34.21 20.39
N ILE A 4 -8.96 33.83 19.23
CA ILE A 4 -8.70 32.51 18.62
C ILE A 4 -7.21 32.47 18.35
N ARG A 5 -6.48 31.67 19.12
CA ARG A 5 -5.11 31.30 18.82
C ARG A 5 -5.17 30.33 17.62
N ILE A 6 -4.93 30.83 16.43
CA ILE A 6 -4.62 29.99 15.27
C ILE A 6 -3.19 29.51 15.50
N GLU A 7 -3.04 28.29 16.03
CA GLU A 7 -1.73 27.63 15.97
C GLU A 7 -1.41 27.43 14.49
N PRO A 8 -0.17 27.72 14.04
CA PRO A 8 0.21 27.46 12.68
C PRO A 8 0.06 25.95 12.44
N GLU A 9 -0.86 25.57 11.54
CA GLU A 9 -1.04 24.19 11.11
C GLU A 9 0.35 23.66 10.70
N ARG A 10 0.82 22.61 11.38
CA ARG A 10 2.06 21.95 10.99
C ARG A 10 1.83 21.38 9.58
N PRO A 11 2.73 21.65 8.63
CA PRO A 11 2.56 21.09 7.29
C PRO A 11 2.58 19.57 7.37
N PHE A 12 1.55 18.90 6.89
CA PHE A 12 1.52 17.44 6.74
C PHE A 12 1.15 17.07 5.30
N ALA A 13 1.58 15.93 4.82
CA ALA A 13 1.08 15.32 3.60
C ALA A 13 -0.08 14.37 3.92
N VAL A 14 0.10 13.54 4.95
CA VAL A 14 -0.93 12.65 5.51
C VAL A 14 -0.88 12.70 7.03
N GLU A 15 -2.02 12.87 7.69
CA GLU A 15 -2.14 12.86 9.14
C GLU A 15 -3.24 11.90 9.58
N PHE A 16 -2.91 11.05 10.53
CA PHE A 16 -3.84 10.17 11.23
C PHE A 16 -4.14 10.78 12.59
N ASP A 17 -5.43 10.99 12.89
CA ASP A 17 -5.91 11.59 14.14
C ASP A 17 -6.88 10.62 14.82
N GLY A 18 -6.42 9.94 15.88
CA GLY A 18 -7.20 9.03 16.70
C GLY A 18 -7.84 7.86 15.93
N VAL A 19 -7.17 7.35 14.90
CA VAL A 19 -7.72 6.36 13.96
C VAL A 19 -7.85 4.99 14.62
N SER A 20 -9.08 4.47 14.65
CA SER A 20 -9.36 3.07 15.02
C SER A 20 -9.99 2.33 13.84
N LEU A 21 -9.59 1.07 13.68
CA LEU A 21 -10.06 0.20 12.60
C LEU A 21 -10.22 -1.23 13.08
N SER A 22 -11.36 -1.84 12.75
CA SER A 22 -11.62 -3.26 12.96
C SER A 22 -11.95 -3.94 11.64
N MET A 23 -11.43 -5.13 11.42
CA MET A 23 -11.66 -5.90 10.20
C MET A 23 -12.29 -7.25 10.51
N PRO A 24 -13.17 -7.78 9.64
CA PRO A 24 -13.69 -9.12 9.80
C PRO A 24 -12.57 -10.15 9.82
N ARG A 25 -12.54 -11.03 10.81
CA ARG A 25 -11.55 -12.12 10.87
C ARG A 25 -11.66 -12.98 9.61
N SER A 26 -10.66 -12.93 8.76
CA SER A 26 -10.57 -13.80 7.58
C SER A 26 -10.44 -15.25 8.05
N LYS A 27 -11.46 -16.08 7.82
CA LYS A 27 -11.33 -17.52 8.04
C LYS A 27 -10.41 -18.07 6.94
N ARG A 28 -9.30 -18.70 7.34
CA ARG A 28 -8.53 -19.55 6.41
C ARG A 28 -9.50 -20.43 5.63
N ARG A 29 -9.33 -20.50 4.32
CA ARG A 29 -10.03 -21.43 3.43
C ARG A 29 -9.63 -22.87 3.80
N GLY A 30 -10.26 -23.42 4.84
CA GLY A 30 -10.11 -24.80 5.27
C GLY A 30 -11.48 -25.31 5.69
N GLY A 31 -12.06 -26.26 4.93
CA GLY A 31 -13.27 -27.00 5.29
C GLY A 31 -14.58 -26.42 4.75
N GLN A 32 -14.95 -26.77 3.54
CA GLN A 32 -16.34 -26.69 3.05
C GLN A 32 -17.16 -27.82 3.71
N GLY A 33 -17.65 -27.61 4.94
CA GLY A 33 -18.58 -28.51 5.59
C GLY A 33 -20.01 -28.00 5.47
N THR A 34 -20.95 -28.89 5.18
CA THR A 34 -22.39 -28.66 5.04
C THR A 34 -23.01 -27.92 6.24
N ARG A 35 -22.42 -28.04 7.43
CA ARG A 35 -22.81 -27.32 8.67
C ARG A 35 -22.68 -25.79 8.56
N HIS A 36 -21.86 -25.26 7.65
CA HIS A 36 -21.65 -23.82 7.48
C HIS A 36 -22.80 -23.14 6.71
N ARG A 37 -23.55 -23.88 5.86
CA ARG A 37 -24.72 -23.35 5.14
C ARG A 37 -25.91 -23.13 6.07
N ILE A 38 -26.14 -24.00 7.05
CA ILE A 38 -27.27 -23.94 7.99
C ILE A 38 -27.12 -22.77 8.97
N ARG A 39 -25.91 -22.48 9.43
CA ARG A 39 -25.63 -21.35 10.33
C ARG A 39 -25.83 -19.96 9.69
N ARG A 40 -25.67 -19.86 8.35
CA ARG A 40 -25.96 -18.65 7.59
C ARG A 40 -27.47 -18.30 7.52
N LEU A 41 -28.32 -19.31 7.57
CA LEU A 41 -29.78 -19.16 7.54
C LEU A 41 -30.35 -18.75 8.91
N ALA A 42 -29.61 -18.99 10.00
CA ALA A 42 -30.04 -18.68 11.37
C ALA A 42 -29.68 -17.25 11.86
N GLY A 43 -29.19 -16.36 10.96
CA GLY A 43 -28.92 -14.95 11.31
C GLY A 43 -27.73 -14.73 12.26
N GLU A 44 -27.02 -15.76 12.69
CA GLU A 44 -25.86 -15.66 13.55
C GLU A 44 -24.57 -15.38 12.74
N SER A 45 -24.49 -14.19 12.17
CA SER A 45 -23.28 -13.67 11.54
C SER A 45 -22.52 -12.74 12.49
N SER A 46 -22.20 -13.17 13.70
CA SER A 46 -21.18 -12.48 14.47
C SER A 46 -19.81 -12.85 13.87
N ARG A 47 -19.44 -12.17 12.79
CA ARG A 47 -18.06 -12.21 12.32
C ARG A 47 -17.22 -11.58 13.42
N GLN A 48 -16.43 -12.41 14.12
CA GLN A 48 -15.45 -11.89 15.06
C GLN A 48 -14.63 -10.80 14.34
N GLN A 49 -14.75 -9.57 14.79
CA GLN A 49 -13.93 -8.48 14.32
C GLN A 49 -12.57 -8.57 15.03
N VAL A 50 -11.52 -8.30 14.29
CA VAL A 50 -10.17 -8.15 14.82
C VAL A 50 -9.83 -6.68 14.73
N ARG A 51 -9.51 -6.09 15.88
CA ARG A 51 -9.02 -4.70 15.91
C ARG A 51 -7.66 -4.65 15.23
N VAL A 52 -7.56 -3.85 14.18
CA VAL A 52 -6.32 -3.62 13.43
C VAL A 52 -5.58 -2.42 14.01
N PHE A 53 -6.30 -1.33 14.29
CA PHE A 53 -5.77 -0.12 14.93
C PHE A 53 -6.64 0.31 16.09
N ALA A 54 -5.98 0.91 17.11
CA ALA A 54 -6.60 1.44 18.31
C ALA A 54 -5.99 2.82 18.59
N ASP A 55 -6.76 3.88 18.30
CA ASP A 55 -6.38 5.27 18.58
C ASP A 55 -5.00 5.66 17.99
N LEU A 56 -4.79 5.31 16.70
CA LEU A 56 -3.54 5.52 16.01
C LEU A 56 -3.44 6.97 15.55
N SER A 57 -2.40 7.68 15.98
CA SER A 57 -2.11 9.06 15.58
C SER A 57 -0.67 9.17 15.12
N THR A 58 -0.46 9.78 13.95
CA THR A 58 0.86 10.10 13.38
C THR A 58 0.72 11.10 12.24
N SER A 59 1.80 11.81 11.94
CA SER A 59 1.86 12.76 10.84
C SER A 59 3.06 12.46 9.94
N ILE A 60 2.84 12.49 8.64
CA ILE A 60 3.86 12.38 7.60
C ILE A 60 3.98 13.74 6.92
N LEU A 61 5.19 14.28 6.87
CA LEU A 61 5.46 15.61 6.31
C LEU A 61 5.56 15.56 4.77
N PRO A 62 5.31 16.67 4.09
CA PRO A 62 5.52 16.76 2.65
C PRO A 62 6.99 16.48 2.28
N GLY A 63 7.22 15.65 1.27
CA GLY A 63 8.54 15.25 0.80
C GLY A 63 9.20 14.13 1.61
N GLU A 64 8.62 13.67 2.71
CA GLU A 64 9.14 12.51 3.45
C GLU A 64 8.96 11.20 2.68
N SER A 65 9.93 10.31 2.82
CA SER A 65 9.81 8.89 2.45
C SER A 65 9.86 8.04 3.71
N VAL A 66 8.72 7.44 4.05
CA VAL A 66 8.52 6.74 5.32
C VAL A 66 8.28 5.26 5.09
N ALA A 67 9.11 4.42 5.71
CA ALA A 67 8.93 2.98 5.73
C ALA A 67 7.84 2.60 6.75
N ILE A 68 6.86 1.82 6.30
CA ILE A 68 5.81 1.26 7.17
C ILE A 68 6.17 -0.19 7.46
N LEU A 69 6.69 -0.43 8.65
CA LEU A 69 7.26 -1.70 9.08
C LEU A 69 6.32 -2.47 10.02
N GLY A 70 6.52 -3.78 10.09
CA GLY A 70 5.77 -4.62 11.02
C GLY A 70 5.76 -6.09 10.58
N GLY A 71 5.36 -6.97 11.48
CA GLY A 71 5.20 -8.39 11.21
C GLY A 71 3.95 -8.71 10.38
N ALA A 72 3.72 -10.00 10.12
CA ALA A 72 2.46 -10.44 9.53
C ALA A 72 1.28 -10.00 10.41
N LYS A 73 0.24 -9.42 9.81
CA LYS A 73 -0.96 -8.88 10.49
C LYS A 73 -0.70 -7.64 11.36
N SER A 74 0.38 -6.91 11.14
CA SER A 74 0.64 -5.64 11.85
C SER A 74 -0.27 -4.50 11.41
N GLY A 75 -0.97 -4.62 10.27
CA GLY A 75 -1.82 -3.57 9.72
C GLY A 75 -1.13 -2.68 8.67
N ARG A 76 0.06 -3.06 8.16
CA ARG A 76 0.79 -2.26 7.15
C ARG A 76 -0.06 -1.96 5.91
N GLU A 77 -0.75 -2.97 5.38
CA GLU A 77 -1.63 -2.83 4.21
C GLU A 77 -2.80 -1.89 4.53
N GLU A 78 -3.44 -2.09 5.68
CA GLU A 78 -4.56 -1.26 6.14
C GLU A 78 -4.11 0.18 6.38
N PHE A 79 -2.91 0.40 6.90
CA PHE A 79 -2.33 1.74 7.05
C PHE A 79 -2.21 2.46 5.71
N LEU A 80 -1.63 1.81 4.69
CA LEU A 80 -1.52 2.37 3.34
C LEU A 80 -2.89 2.62 2.70
N ARG A 81 -3.85 1.72 2.89
CA ARG A 81 -5.22 1.88 2.39
C ARG A 81 -5.98 3.01 3.07
N LEU A 82 -5.78 3.19 4.37
CA LEU A 82 -6.30 4.34 5.11
C LEU A 82 -5.65 5.63 4.60
N ALA A 83 -4.33 5.67 4.44
CA ALA A 83 -3.61 6.81 3.87
C ALA A 83 -4.13 7.16 2.46
N ALA A 84 -4.37 6.17 1.62
CA ALA A 84 -4.89 6.36 0.26
C ALA A 84 -6.40 6.68 0.20
N GLY A 85 -7.13 6.54 1.30
CA GLY A 85 -8.59 6.75 1.32
C GLY A 85 -9.40 5.64 0.68
N THR A 86 -8.78 4.49 0.39
CA THR A 86 -9.46 3.29 -0.12
C THR A 86 -10.07 2.44 0.99
N LEU A 87 -9.77 2.78 2.23
CA LEU A 87 -10.34 2.22 3.44
C LEU A 87 -10.78 3.37 4.36
N VAL A 88 -11.95 3.23 4.99
CA VAL A 88 -12.49 4.22 5.93
C VAL A 88 -12.29 3.70 7.36
N PRO A 89 -11.82 4.51 8.31
CA PRO A 89 -11.67 4.08 9.70
C PRO A 89 -13.04 3.98 10.40
N ASP A 90 -13.13 3.18 11.46
CA ASP A 90 -14.33 3.08 12.31
C ASP A 90 -14.51 4.36 13.14
N SER A 91 -13.40 4.97 13.59
CA SER A 91 -13.37 6.25 14.30
C SER A 91 -12.06 6.98 14.05
N GLY A 92 -12.01 8.27 14.40
CA GLY A 92 -10.90 9.15 14.07
C GLY A 92 -10.96 9.65 12.62
N LYS A 93 -9.90 10.31 12.17
CA LYS A 93 -9.83 10.88 10.82
C LYS A 93 -8.46 10.68 10.20
N VAL A 94 -8.42 10.60 8.86
CA VAL A 94 -7.17 10.68 8.09
C VAL A 94 -7.26 11.90 7.19
N HIS A 95 -6.42 12.89 7.47
CA HIS A 95 -6.30 14.11 6.69
C HIS A 95 -5.23 13.94 5.62
N ARG A 96 -5.44 14.52 4.42
CA ARG A 96 -4.53 14.42 3.27
C ARG A 96 -4.44 15.78 2.60
N GLN A 97 -3.22 16.22 2.36
CA GLN A 97 -2.98 17.43 1.55
C GLN A 97 -2.68 17.02 0.11
N GLY A 98 -3.72 16.62 -0.61
CA GLY A 98 -3.64 16.16 -1.99
C GLY A 98 -4.05 14.71 -2.17
N ARG A 99 -3.98 14.26 -3.43
CA ARG A 99 -4.30 12.89 -3.82
C ARG A 99 -3.18 11.94 -3.44
N VAL A 100 -3.52 10.88 -2.71
CA VAL A 100 -2.63 9.76 -2.45
C VAL A 100 -2.89 8.67 -3.46
N VAL A 101 -1.90 8.28 -4.24
CA VAL A 101 -2.01 7.20 -5.21
C VAL A 101 -1.52 5.89 -4.60
N PRO A 102 -2.41 4.90 -4.44
CA PRO A 102 -2.02 3.59 -3.96
C PRO A 102 -1.38 2.77 -5.08
N ILE A 103 -0.20 2.22 -4.81
CA ILE A 103 0.44 1.19 -5.65
C ILE A 103 0.47 -0.09 -4.82
N LEU A 104 -0.69 -0.70 -4.71
CA LEU A 104 -0.88 -1.95 -4.01
C LEU A 104 -0.72 -3.09 -5.02
N ASP A 105 -0.29 -4.28 -4.58
CA ASP A 105 -0.12 -5.46 -5.45
C ASP A 105 -1.48 -5.97 -5.95
N ASP A 106 -2.12 -5.17 -6.78
CA ASP A 106 -3.45 -5.49 -7.29
C ASP A 106 -3.56 -5.31 -8.80
N SER A 107 -3.10 -6.33 -9.53
CA SER A 107 -3.40 -6.48 -10.95
C SER A 107 -4.92 -6.66 -11.24
N ARG A 108 -5.78 -6.63 -10.20
CA ARG A 108 -7.25 -6.74 -10.30
C ARG A 108 -7.89 -5.52 -10.95
N CYS A 109 -7.21 -4.37 -10.99
CA CYS A 109 -7.66 -3.21 -11.76
C CYS A 109 -7.57 -3.42 -13.29
N LEU A 110 -6.87 -4.46 -13.74
CA LEU A 110 -6.68 -4.77 -15.15
C LEU A 110 -7.74 -5.76 -15.65
N THR A 111 -8.30 -5.48 -16.82
CA THR A 111 -9.30 -6.32 -17.49
C THR A 111 -8.65 -7.14 -18.60
N PRO A 112 -8.52 -8.48 -18.47
CA PRO A 112 -7.81 -9.30 -19.45
C PRO A 112 -8.39 -9.29 -20.86
N SER A 113 -9.69 -9.04 -21.00
CA SER A 113 -10.41 -8.96 -22.28
C SER A 113 -10.30 -7.59 -22.98
N TYR A 114 -9.67 -6.61 -22.33
CA TYR A 114 -9.36 -5.31 -22.92
C TYR A 114 -7.95 -5.34 -23.51
N THR A 115 -7.70 -4.44 -24.49
CA THR A 115 -6.33 -4.23 -24.98
C THR A 115 -5.47 -3.58 -23.92
N THR A 116 -4.16 -3.60 -24.09
CA THR A 116 -3.24 -2.91 -23.19
C THR A 116 -3.54 -1.41 -23.17
N ARG A 117 -3.80 -0.80 -24.32
CA ARG A 117 -4.22 0.61 -24.44
C ARG A 117 -5.47 0.89 -23.62
N GLN A 118 -6.52 0.10 -23.78
CA GLN A 118 -7.76 0.26 -23.01
C GLN A 118 -7.54 0.11 -21.50
N ASN A 119 -6.67 -0.80 -21.07
CA ASN A 119 -6.29 -0.96 -19.67
C ASN A 119 -5.51 0.23 -19.13
N ILE A 120 -4.65 0.88 -19.94
CA ILE A 120 -3.97 2.13 -19.57
C ILE A 120 -4.99 3.19 -19.24
N TYR A 121 -5.93 3.49 -20.15
CA TYR A 121 -6.96 4.50 -19.93
C TYR A 121 -7.87 4.17 -18.75
N LEU A 122 -8.29 2.90 -18.63
CA LEU A 122 -9.10 2.45 -17.50
C LEU A 122 -8.39 2.66 -16.17
N THR A 123 -7.14 2.21 -16.06
CA THR A 123 -6.35 2.32 -14.82
C THR A 123 -6.04 3.78 -14.50
N ALA A 124 -5.66 4.59 -15.50
CA ALA A 124 -5.42 6.02 -15.35
C ALA A 124 -6.67 6.75 -14.85
N GLY A 125 -7.85 6.45 -15.43
CA GLY A 125 -9.13 7.01 -14.99
C GLY A 125 -9.49 6.61 -13.56
N LEU A 126 -9.27 5.34 -13.16
CA LEU A 126 -9.46 4.89 -11.78
C LEU A 126 -8.53 5.61 -10.79
N LEU A 127 -7.35 6.01 -11.24
CA LEU A 127 -6.39 6.79 -10.47
C LEU A 127 -6.63 8.30 -10.59
N GLY A 128 -7.70 8.74 -11.29
CA GLY A 128 -8.17 10.12 -11.38
C GLY A 128 -7.45 10.97 -12.44
N MET A 129 -6.85 10.37 -13.45
CA MET A 129 -6.38 11.07 -14.66
C MET A 129 -7.54 11.28 -15.63
N THR A 130 -7.54 12.39 -16.33
CA THR A 130 -8.43 12.60 -17.48
C THR A 130 -7.94 11.82 -18.72
N PRO A 131 -8.78 11.60 -19.73
CA PRO A 131 -8.35 11.01 -21.00
C PRO A 131 -7.23 11.82 -21.69
N ASP A 132 -7.29 13.15 -21.62
CA ASP A 132 -6.29 14.03 -22.24
C ASP A 132 -4.94 13.90 -21.51
N GLU A 133 -4.91 13.97 -20.17
CA GLU A 133 -3.70 13.72 -19.38
C GLU A 133 -3.11 12.32 -19.65
N THR A 134 -3.98 11.33 -19.85
CA THR A 134 -3.53 9.97 -20.18
C THR A 134 -2.91 9.90 -21.56
N THR A 135 -3.50 10.60 -22.53
CA THR A 135 -3.00 10.68 -23.91
C THR A 135 -1.63 11.37 -23.95
N GLU A 136 -1.46 12.48 -23.27
CA GLU A 136 -0.19 13.21 -23.17
C GLU A 136 0.95 12.34 -22.60
N ARG A 137 0.63 11.38 -21.74
CA ARG A 137 1.61 10.52 -21.06
C ARG A 137 1.69 9.11 -21.64
N LEU A 138 0.90 8.82 -22.68
CA LEU A 138 0.78 7.48 -23.22
C LEU A 138 2.12 6.91 -23.70
N ASP A 139 2.89 7.70 -24.45
CA ASP A 139 4.18 7.29 -25.00
C ASP A 139 5.16 6.94 -23.88
N TRP A 140 5.24 7.78 -22.84
CA TRP A 140 6.06 7.50 -21.66
C TRP A 140 5.62 6.23 -20.94
N ILE A 141 4.29 6.03 -20.76
CA ILE A 141 3.73 4.82 -20.12
C ILE A 141 4.12 3.58 -20.91
N VAL A 142 3.97 3.63 -22.23
CA VAL A 142 4.24 2.50 -23.14
C VAL A 142 5.73 2.14 -23.14
N GLU A 143 6.58 3.15 -23.22
CA GLU A 143 8.04 2.98 -23.19
C GLU A 143 8.51 2.43 -21.85
N MET A 144 8.07 3.07 -20.74
CA MET A 144 8.49 2.67 -19.40
C MET A 144 8.02 1.26 -19.05
N ALA A 145 6.78 0.89 -19.38
CA ALA A 145 6.25 -0.46 -19.18
C ALA A 145 6.82 -1.49 -20.17
N GLN A 146 7.53 -1.05 -21.23
CA GLN A 146 7.97 -1.89 -22.36
C GLN A 146 6.77 -2.60 -23.03
N ALA A 147 5.66 -1.89 -23.18
CA ALA A 147 4.38 -2.44 -23.63
C ALA A 147 4.13 -2.28 -25.13
N GLY A 148 5.01 -1.64 -25.90
CA GLY A 148 4.77 -1.21 -27.28
C GLY A 148 4.19 -2.29 -28.19
N LYS A 149 4.81 -3.46 -28.27
CA LYS A 149 4.34 -4.57 -29.09
C LYS A 149 3.02 -5.20 -28.64
N TRP A 150 2.56 -4.88 -27.44
CA TRP A 150 1.33 -5.38 -26.85
C TRP A 150 0.22 -4.34 -26.80
N LEU A 151 0.51 -3.09 -27.19
CA LEU A 151 -0.36 -1.93 -26.95
C LEU A 151 -1.79 -2.16 -27.43
N ASP A 152 -1.95 -2.64 -28.64
CA ASP A 152 -3.26 -2.88 -29.27
C ASP A 152 -3.69 -4.36 -29.23
N SER A 153 -2.95 -5.21 -28.49
CA SER A 153 -3.28 -6.60 -28.23
C SER A 153 -4.05 -6.76 -26.92
N PHE A 154 -4.88 -7.80 -26.84
CA PHE A 154 -5.59 -8.14 -25.60
C PHE A 154 -4.62 -8.48 -24.47
N LEU A 155 -4.85 -7.92 -23.29
CA LEU A 155 -3.96 -8.07 -22.12
C LEU A 155 -3.85 -9.53 -21.64
N ARG A 156 -4.84 -10.39 -21.92
CA ARG A 156 -4.79 -11.83 -21.60
C ARG A 156 -3.61 -12.55 -22.27
N GLY A 157 -3.16 -12.09 -23.43
CA GLY A 157 -2.00 -12.62 -24.15
C GLY A 157 -0.65 -12.08 -23.67
N ALA A 158 -0.65 -11.04 -22.86
CA ALA A 158 0.56 -10.41 -22.38
C ALA A 158 1.21 -11.20 -21.25
N PRO A 159 2.57 -11.17 -21.13
CA PRO A 159 3.29 -11.77 -20.02
C PRO A 159 2.84 -11.22 -18.66
N ARG A 160 2.87 -12.07 -17.62
CA ARG A 160 2.41 -11.68 -16.27
C ARG A 160 3.20 -10.47 -15.72
N ASN A 161 4.49 -10.44 -15.92
CA ASN A 161 5.36 -9.33 -15.48
C ASN A 161 5.00 -8.00 -16.15
N MET A 162 4.52 -8.02 -17.41
CA MET A 162 4.09 -6.80 -18.08
C MET A 162 2.85 -6.18 -17.42
N ARG A 163 1.94 -6.99 -16.90
CA ARG A 163 0.75 -6.48 -16.19
C ARG A 163 1.15 -5.70 -14.94
N GLN A 164 2.10 -6.22 -14.16
CA GLN A 164 2.63 -5.53 -12.98
C GLN A 164 3.34 -4.23 -13.38
N ARG A 165 4.18 -4.27 -14.42
CA ARG A 165 4.85 -3.08 -14.96
C ARG A 165 3.83 -2.01 -15.38
N LEU A 166 2.74 -2.44 -16.03
CA LEU A 166 1.70 -1.52 -16.50
C LEU A 166 1.03 -0.79 -15.35
N VAL A 167 0.58 -1.51 -14.29
CA VAL A 167 -0.04 -0.90 -13.12
C VAL A 167 0.91 0.11 -12.48
N TRP A 168 2.16 -0.28 -12.25
CA TRP A 168 3.17 0.59 -11.66
C TRP A 168 3.39 1.85 -12.49
N THR A 169 3.61 1.69 -13.80
CA THR A 169 3.93 2.80 -14.68
C THR A 169 2.76 3.78 -14.80
N VAL A 170 1.53 3.28 -14.94
CA VAL A 170 0.34 4.14 -14.99
C VAL A 170 0.18 4.89 -13.65
N SER A 171 0.42 4.23 -12.52
CA SER A 171 0.35 4.89 -11.22
C SER A 171 1.37 6.03 -11.10
N MET A 172 2.61 5.82 -11.52
CA MET A 172 3.65 6.86 -11.53
C MET A 172 3.35 7.99 -12.49
N ALA A 173 2.66 7.71 -13.60
CA ALA A 173 2.26 8.71 -14.59
C ALA A 173 1.21 9.72 -14.06
N THR A 174 0.56 9.47 -12.93
CA THR A 174 -0.52 10.32 -12.41
C THR A 174 -0.07 11.73 -12.01
N GLY A 175 1.22 11.97 -11.80
CA GLY A 175 1.75 13.23 -11.30
C GLY A 175 1.30 13.54 -9.86
N ALA A 176 0.91 12.53 -9.09
CA ALA A 176 0.54 12.70 -7.70
C ALA A 176 1.75 13.11 -6.85
N ARG A 177 1.47 13.82 -5.75
CA ARG A 177 2.52 14.23 -4.79
C ARG A 177 2.68 13.28 -3.61
N ILE A 178 1.82 12.27 -3.48
CA ILE A 178 1.86 11.30 -2.40
C ILE A 178 1.59 9.92 -2.98
N PHE A 179 2.48 8.98 -2.70
CA PHE A 179 2.35 7.58 -3.12
C PHE A 179 2.35 6.64 -1.90
N ALA A 180 1.42 5.69 -1.89
CA ALA A 180 1.36 4.61 -0.90
C ALA A 180 1.71 3.28 -1.60
N ILE A 181 2.90 2.74 -1.34
CA ILE A 181 3.50 1.63 -2.10
C ILE A 181 3.58 0.38 -1.23
N GLU A 182 2.95 -0.70 -1.69
CA GLU A 182 3.07 -2.04 -1.10
C GLU A 182 3.69 -2.99 -2.14
N LYS A 183 4.80 -3.67 -1.78
CA LYS A 183 5.46 -4.72 -2.58
C LYS A 183 5.88 -4.36 -4.02
N SER A 184 5.43 -3.23 -4.54
CA SER A 184 5.52 -2.89 -5.96
C SER A 184 6.82 -2.21 -6.39
N LEU A 185 7.75 -1.90 -5.46
CA LEU A 185 9.09 -1.40 -5.81
C LEU A 185 10.04 -2.50 -6.28
N VAL A 186 9.67 -3.77 -6.06
CA VAL A 186 10.45 -4.95 -6.46
C VAL A 186 9.76 -5.63 -7.65
N ILE A 187 9.44 -4.85 -8.69
CA ILE A 187 8.77 -5.38 -9.88
C ILE A 187 9.81 -5.79 -10.92
N GLY A 188 9.91 -7.10 -11.14
CA GLY A 188 10.82 -7.66 -12.14
C GLY A 188 12.27 -7.68 -11.69
N HIS A 189 13.17 -7.87 -12.63
CA HIS A 189 14.61 -7.93 -12.42
C HIS A 189 15.33 -7.11 -13.50
N GLY A 190 16.56 -6.67 -13.20
CA GLY A 190 17.42 -6.00 -14.16
C GLY A 190 16.96 -4.59 -14.54
N GLU A 191 17.10 -4.24 -15.78
CA GLU A 191 16.94 -2.88 -16.33
C GLU A 191 15.61 -2.20 -15.96
N PHE A 192 14.49 -2.92 -15.95
CA PHE A 192 13.20 -2.33 -15.60
C PHE A 192 13.17 -1.86 -14.13
N MET A 193 13.71 -2.65 -13.24
CA MET A 193 13.77 -2.30 -11.82
C MET A 193 14.66 -1.07 -11.60
N GLU A 194 15.81 -1.00 -12.24
CA GLU A 194 16.69 0.18 -12.17
C GLU A 194 16.01 1.45 -12.70
N ARG A 195 15.27 1.35 -13.80
CA ARG A 195 14.48 2.46 -14.34
C ARG A 195 13.39 2.93 -13.36
N CYS A 196 12.70 1.99 -12.69
CA CYS A 196 11.73 2.29 -11.64
C CYS A 196 12.39 3.03 -10.47
N TRP A 197 13.52 2.56 -10.00
CA TRP A 197 14.25 3.17 -8.89
C TRP A 197 14.74 4.57 -9.23
N SER A 198 15.35 4.76 -10.40
CA SER A 198 15.78 6.08 -10.86
C SER A 198 14.60 7.06 -10.97
N HIS A 199 13.43 6.57 -11.40
CA HIS A 199 12.22 7.40 -11.45
C HIS A 199 11.75 7.81 -10.05
N VAL A 200 11.70 6.89 -9.09
CA VAL A 200 11.34 7.17 -7.69
C VAL A 200 12.32 8.15 -7.05
N GLU A 201 13.63 7.99 -7.29
CA GLU A 201 14.65 8.92 -6.81
C GLU A 201 14.45 10.34 -7.36
N GLY A 202 14.15 10.46 -8.66
CA GLY A 202 13.83 11.75 -9.27
C GLY A 202 12.61 12.41 -8.65
N LEU A 203 11.55 11.64 -8.38
CA LEU A 203 10.34 12.14 -7.72
C LEU A 203 10.62 12.57 -6.26
N ARG A 204 11.42 11.81 -5.50
CA ARG A 204 11.85 12.19 -4.15
C ARG A 204 12.61 13.51 -4.18
N GLY A 205 13.56 13.65 -5.09
CA GLY A 205 14.30 14.90 -5.30
C GLY A 205 13.40 16.10 -5.63
N SER A 206 12.20 15.86 -6.15
CA SER A 206 11.18 16.88 -6.44
C SER A 206 10.19 17.12 -5.28
N GLY A 207 10.42 16.53 -4.09
CA GLY A 207 9.59 16.71 -2.91
C GLY A 207 8.30 15.89 -2.90
N VAL A 208 8.24 14.80 -3.63
CA VAL A 208 7.14 13.84 -3.59
C VAL A 208 7.26 12.97 -2.34
N THR A 209 6.15 12.77 -1.65
CA THR A 209 6.03 11.98 -0.41
C THR A 209 5.77 10.51 -0.73
N PHE A 210 6.45 9.62 -0.01
CA PHE A 210 6.28 8.17 -0.17
C PHE A 210 5.99 7.48 1.16
N LEU A 211 4.97 6.61 1.17
CA LEU A 211 4.70 5.64 2.22
C LEU A 211 4.98 4.26 1.66
N ILE A 212 5.99 3.55 2.18
CA ILE A 212 6.51 2.32 1.58
C ILE A 212 6.41 1.15 2.56
N ALA A 213 5.64 0.12 2.21
CA ALA A 213 5.50 -1.10 2.99
C ALA A 213 5.95 -2.33 2.18
N ILE A 214 7.24 -2.60 2.22
CA ILE A 214 7.87 -3.76 1.56
C ILE A 214 8.70 -4.55 2.57
N ASP A 215 9.16 -5.74 2.18
CA ASP A 215 9.92 -6.62 3.07
C ASP A 215 11.43 -6.63 2.77
N GLU A 216 11.87 -5.91 1.74
CA GLU A 216 13.25 -5.83 1.27
C GLU A 216 14.02 -4.70 1.97
N PRO A 217 14.92 -5.02 2.94
CA PRO A 217 15.63 -4.01 3.72
C PRO A 217 16.45 -3.05 2.88
N GLU A 218 17.17 -3.57 1.88
CA GLU A 218 18.04 -2.78 1.01
C GLU A 218 17.28 -1.68 0.24
N VAL A 219 16.04 -1.99 -0.18
CA VAL A 219 15.18 -1.02 -0.86
C VAL A 219 14.65 0.03 0.13
N LEU A 220 14.29 -0.39 1.35
CA LEU A 220 13.84 0.54 2.38
C LEU A 220 14.96 1.49 2.81
N GLU A 221 16.17 0.99 3.03
CA GLU A 221 17.34 1.80 3.38
C GLU A 221 17.73 2.78 2.27
N ARG A 222 17.50 2.40 1.00
CA ARG A 222 17.76 3.27 -0.17
C ARG A 222 16.74 4.41 -0.28
N PHE A 223 15.46 4.15 -0.01
CA PHE A 223 14.39 5.08 -0.33
C PHE A 223 13.77 5.77 0.87
N CYS A 224 14.01 5.33 2.10
CA CYS A 224 13.40 5.88 3.31
C CYS A 224 14.43 6.26 4.35
N GLU A 225 14.23 7.38 5.03
CA GLU A 225 15.02 7.82 6.18
C GLU A 225 14.33 7.50 7.51
N ARG A 226 12.99 7.52 7.53
CA ARG A 226 12.13 7.34 8.71
C ARG A 226 11.33 6.05 8.59
N ALA A 227 11.08 5.40 9.71
CA ALA A 227 10.27 4.20 9.79
C ALA A 227 9.23 4.28 10.92
N LEU A 228 7.99 3.91 10.59
CA LEU A 228 6.92 3.65 11.56
C LEU A 228 6.79 2.13 11.74
N VAL A 229 7.01 1.66 12.96
CA VAL A 229 6.93 0.22 13.29
C VAL A 229 5.58 -0.08 13.91
N LEU A 230 4.77 -0.89 13.20
CA LEU A 230 3.42 -1.28 13.60
C LEU A 230 3.44 -2.64 14.32
N LYS A 231 2.81 -2.72 15.50
CA LYS A 231 2.57 -3.96 16.23
C LYS A 231 1.35 -3.84 17.12
N GLY A 232 0.49 -4.88 17.15
CA GLY A 232 -0.64 -4.95 18.06
C GLY A 232 -1.67 -3.84 17.94
N GLY A 233 -1.77 -3.21 16.76
CA GLY A 233 -2.73 -2.13 16.48
C GLY A 233 -2.23 -0.72 16.83
N SER A 234 -0.94 -0.57 17.10
CA SER A 234 -0.34 0.72 17.45
C SER A 234 1.02 0.91 16.74
N ILE A 235 1.50 2.15 16.68
CA ILE A 235 2.88 2.46 16.32
C ILE A 235 3.72 2.29 17.58
N ILE A 236 4.62 1.30 17.58
CA ILE A 236 5.51 1.01 18.72
C ILE A 236 6.84 1.75 18.63
N ALA A 237 7.20 2.25 17.46
CA ALA A 237 8.37 3.09 17.24
C ALA A 237 8.20 3.98 16.01
N ASP A 238 8.72 5.20 16.12
CA ASP A 238 8.91 6.18 15.06
C ASP A 238 10.40 6.53 15.08
N THR A 239 11.16 6.01 14.11
CA THR A 239 12.62 5.93 14.23
C THR A 239 13.28 5.87 12.84
N THR A 240 14.59 5.61 12.78
CA THR A 240 15.31 5.34 11.51
C THR A 240 14.92 3.98 10.93
N VAL A 241 15.15 3.80 9.63
CA VAL A 241 14.86 2.52 8.94
C VAL A 241 15.66 1.37 9.54
N GLU A 242 16.95 1.58 9.81
CA GLU A 242 17.85 0.58 10.39
C GLU A 242 17.31 0.05 11.74
N GLU A 243 16.99 0.98 12.67
CA GLU A 243 16.46 0.62 13.97
C GLU A 243 15.08 -0.05 13.87
N GLY A 244 14.21 0.46 13.00
CA GLY A 244 12.90 -0.14 12.72
C GLY A 244 13.00 -1.58 12.23
N LEU A 245 13.91 -1.86 11.31
CA LEU A 245 14.18 -3.21 10.80
C LEU A 245 14.72 -4.13 11.91
N ARG A 246 15.57 -3.61 12.79
CA ARG A 246 16.07 -4.33 13.96
C ARG A 246 14.93 -4.76 14.89
N LEU A 247 14.03 -3.83 15.21
CA LEU A 247 12.86 -4.09 16.07
C LEU A 247 11.93 -5.15 15.48
N VAL A 248 11.66 -5.09 14.16
CA VAL A 248 10.83 -6.10 13.47
C VAL A 248 11.48 -7.48 13.50
N ARG A 249 12.81 -7.56 13.28
CA ARG A 249 13.54 -8.85 13.37
C ARG A 249 13.47 -9.46 14.77
N GLN A 250 13.62 -8.66 15.81
CA GLN A 250 13.49 -9.11 17.21
C GLN A 250 12.09 -9.60 17.52
N SER A 251 11.05 -8.85 17.13
CA SER A 251 9.66 -9.24 17.32
C SER A 251 9.32 -10.57 16.66
N ARG A 252 9.81 -10.80 15.42
CA ARG A 252 9.60 -12.08 14.71
C ARG A 252 10.25 -13.28 15.41
N ARG A 253 11.36 -13.07 16.14
CA ARG A 253 12.01 -14.14 16.93
C ARG A 253 11.18 -14.51 18.15
N THR A 254 10.68 -13.53 18.90
CA THR A 254 9.84 -13.74 20.09
C THR A 254 8.53 -14.45 19.73
N ASP A 255 7.86 -14.01 18.64
CA ASP A 255 6.61 -14.64 18.17
C ASP A 255 6.78 -16.10 17.67
N ARG A 256 8.02 -16.52 17.37
CA ARG A 256 8.35 -17.91 17.01
C ARG A 256 8.57 -18.79 18.25
N THR A 257 9.17 -18.25 19.29
CA THR A 257 9.47 -18.97 20.54
C THR A 257 8.19 -19.24 21.36
N ASP A 258 7.19 -18.36 21.25
CA ASP A 258 5.90 -18.47 21.94
C ASP A 258 4.87 -19.37 21.24
N ARG A 259 5.21 -20.04 20.13
CA ARG A 259 4.36 -21.11 19.57
C ARG A 259 4.68 -22.41 20.31
N PRO A 260 3.73 -22.98 21.08
CA PRO A 260 3.92 -24.32 21.60
C PRO A 260 4.15 -25.28 20.43
N GLU A 261 5.21 -26.06 20.50
CA GLU A 261 5.46 -27.19 19.61
C GLU A 261 4.19 -28.05 19.58
N ASP A 262 3.58 -28.16 18.39
CA ASP A 262 2.51 -29.11 18.13
C ASP A 262 3.11 -30.50 18.41
N GLN A 263 2.86 -31.03 19.61
CA GLN A 263 3.22 -32.39 19.95
C GLN A 263 2.49 -33.28 18.96
N GLY A 264 3.25 -33.80 18.01
CA GLY A 264 2.80 -34.83 17.10
C GLY A 264 2.23 -35.99 17.89
N ASP A 265 0.93 -36.18 17.77
CA ASP A 265 0.28 -37.45 18.14
C ASP A 265 0.80 -38.54 17.19
N ASN A 266 1.41 -39.49 17.81
CA ASN A 266 1.89 -40.75 17.27
C ASN A 266 0.71 -41.72 17.00
#